data_0b88d34dd30b7312e43920f40280bb3a
#
_entry.id   0b88d34dd30b7312e43920f40280bb3a
#
_cell.length_a   1.000
_cell.length_b   1.000
_cell.length_c   1.000
_cell.angle_alpha   90.00
_cell.angle_beta   90.00
_cell.angle_gamma   90.00
#
_symmetry.space_group_name_H-M   'P 1'
#
loop_
_entity.id
_entity.type
_entity.pdbx_description
1 polymer ?
#
loop_
_entity_poly.entity_id
_entity_poly.type
_entity_poly.pdbx_seq_one_letter_code
_entity_poly.pdbx_strand_id
1 'polypeptide(L)'
;VTDTISDSASDPAADPSEREFGQAGIALSTYRFPTGWFIVSFSSDLAAGQVKRAHYFGEELVLFRTESGQVHVMEAYCQHLGANLGVGGTVEGENIVCPWHGWRWRGDGTNALIPYSKIGCKNNVRIRTYPSMEWYGFILAWHERHGRAPYWQPPVLPELETNEYYPLHPHTQMLNRVKVHPQMIIENAADPYHVQYVHKAANPATTSSFEVSGYHLHATVNAHFGGGRASTWLTPNGPVDAKIIYDNYSLGLGLVRFPSELVATVQVTGQTPVDEDYTDYFYTQASVREPGDTGDVPTGRAAKFLALQQEVIKQDFFTWENMKYLEKPNLAPEEAHDYAALRRWAHRFYPGERPSPSDFGYTADGAPDPAAAKA
;
A
#
# COMPACT_ATOMS: atom_id res chain seq x y z
N VAL A 1 36.35 36.35 37.88
CA VAL A 1 35.72 35.05 37.53
C VAL A 1 34.90 35.31 36.29
N THR A 2 35.48 34.99 35.13
CA THR A 2 34.88 35.16 33.82
C THR A 2 34.39 33.82 33.36
N ASP A 3 33.05 33.64 33.31
CA ASP A 3 32.42 32.46 32.70
C ASP A 3 32.45 32.62 31.18
N THR A 4 33.20 31.77 30.54
CA THR A 4 33.19 31.60 29.10
C THR A 4 32.00 30.68 28.72
N ILE A 5 30.99 31.27 28.08
CA ILE A 5 29.91 30.51 27.43
C ILE A 5 30.50 29.91 26.13
N SER A 6 30.60 28.61 26.08
CA SER A 6 30.96 27.88 24.86
C SER A 6 29.75 27.88 23.92
N ASP A 7 29.87 28.59 22.80
CA ASP A 7 28.99 28.41 21.65
C ASP A 7 29.11 26.97 21.12
N SER A 8 28.12 26.16 21.40
CA SER A 8 27.94 24.92 20.68
C SER A 8 27.36 25.23 19.31
N ALA A 9 28.21 25.23 18.29
CA ALA A 9 27.79 25.25 16.90
C ALA A 9 26.78 24.13 16.69
N SER A 10 25.54 24.49 16.32
CA SER A 10 24.55 23.57 15.86
C SER A 10 25.07 22.90 14.59
N ASP A 11 25.25 21.58 14.66
CA ASP A 11 25.53 20.74 13.53
C ASP A 11 24.45 20.98 12.43
N PRO A 12 24.83 21.22 11.18
CA PRO A 12 23.84 21.39 10.12
C PRO A 12 22.99 20.12 10.07
N ALA A 13 21.68 20.27 10.16
CA ALA A 13 20.73 19.18 10.18
C ALA A 13 21.04 18.22 9.02
N ALA A 14 21.36 16.98 9.35
CA ALA A 14 21.61 15.92 8.37
C ALA A 14 20.43 15.86 7.37
N ASP A 15 20.77 15.72 6.10
CA ASP A 15 19.78 15.58 5.02
C ASP A 15 18.77 14.49 5.41
N PRO A 16 17.46 14.77 5.43
CA PRO A 16 16.44 13.76 5.73
C PRO A 16 16.53 12.48 4.87
N SER A 17 17.13 12.57 3.68
CA SER A 17 17.37 11.43 2.80
C SER A 17 18.45 10.45 3.31
N GLU A 18 19.29 10.86 4.26
CA GLU A 18 20.34 10.04 4.84
C GLU A 18 19.92 9.34 6.15
N ARG A 19 18.73 9.62 6.66
CA ARG A 19 18.25 8.98 7.89
C ARG A 19 17.98 7.51 7.67
N GLU A 20 18.35 6.70 8.64
CA GLU A 20 18.00 5.29 8.69
C GLU A 20 16.51 5.12 8.95
N PHE A 21 15.91 4.04 8.40
CA PHE A 21 14.49 3.78 8.56
C PHE A 21 14.19 3.31 9.98
N GLY A 22 13.58 4.18 10.78
CA GLY A 22 13.22 3.93 12.16
C GLY A 22 14.34 3.41 13.04
N GLN A 23 14.00 2.82 14.18
CA GLN A 23 14.98 2.13 15.04
C GLN A 23 15.56 0.86 14.41
N ALA A 24 15.02 0.43 13.28
CA ALA A 24 15.56 -0.69 12.51
C ALA A 24 16.88 -0.34 11.82
N GLY A 25 17.28 0.92 11.78
CA GLY A 25 18.57 1.36 11.27
C GLY A 25 18.83 0.92 9.84
N ILE A 26 17.92 1.25 8.93
CA ILE A 26 17.97 0.71 7.57
C ILE A 26 18.36 1.78 6.57
N ALA A 27 19.47 1.54 5.90
CA ALA A 27 19.73 2.17 4.63
C ALA A 27 19.22 1.26 3.50
N LEU A 28 17.92 1.32 3.19
CA LEU A 28 17.38 0.62 2.01
C LEU A 28 17.78 1.34 0.73
N SER A 29 17.82 2.65 0.77
CA SER A 29 18.37 3.56 -0.24
C SER A 29 18.47 4.95 0.36
N THR A 30 19.09 5.89 -0.33
CA THR A 30 19.06 7.31 0.03
C THR A 30 17.65 7.92 -0.07
N TYR A 31 16.72 7.22 -0.67
CA TYR A 31 15.30 7.58 -0.72
C TYR A 31 14.44 6.37 -0.39
N ARG A 32 13.69 6.44 0.69
CA ARG A 32 13.07 5.29 1.35
C ARG A 32 11.65 4.97 0.90
N PHE A 33 11.01 5.89 0.17
CA PHE A 33 9.65 5.68 -0.29
C PHE A 33 9.66 5.07 -1.69
N PRO A 34 9.14 3.85 -1.86
CA PRO A 34 9.20 3.17 -3.13
C PRO A 34 8.24 3.78 -4.16
N THR A 35 8.54 3.55 -5.44
CA THR A 35 7.67 3.91 -6.56
C THR A 35 6.56 2.88 -6.73
N GLY A 36 5.33 3.35 -6.90
CA GLY A 36 4.18 2.47 -7.15
C GLY A 36 2.83 3.10 -6.86
N TRP A 37 1.78 2.30 -7.00
CA TRP A 37 0.45 2.63 -6.52
C TRP A 37 0.32 2.26 -5.04
N PHE A 38 -0.23 3.19 -4.26
CA PHE A 38 -0.44 3.03 -2.83
C PHE A 38 -1.87 3.39 -2.46
N ILE A 39 -2.47 2.65 -1.55
CA ILE A 39 -3.78 2.97 -0.97
C ILE A 39 -3.58 4.15 0.00
N VAL A 40 -4.31 5.24 -0.21
CA VAL A 40 -4.23 6.43 0.65
C VAL A 40 -5.53 6.71 1.42
N SER A 41 -6.61 6.01 1.08
CA SER A 41 -7.87 6.04 1.82
C SER A 41 -8.78 4.91 1.38
N PHE A 42 -9.75 4.54 2.22
CA PHE A 42 -10.96 3.90 1.72
C PHE A 42 -11.81 4.94 1.00
N SER A 43 -12.45 4.54 -0.10
CA SER A 43 -13.30 5.43 -0.89
C SER A 43 -14.52 5.93 -0.10
N SER A 44 -15.04 5.07 0.79
CA SER A 44 -16.14 5.39 1.71
C SER A 44 -15.83 6.52 2.70
N ASP A 45 -14.55 6.79 2.96
CA ASP A 45 -14.13 7.82 3.92
C ASP A 45 -14.10 9.24 3.31
N LEU A 46 -14.46 9.39 2.04
CA LEU A 46 -14.40 10.66 1.34
C LEU A 46 -15.63 10.81 0.43
N ALA A 47 -16.70 11.38 0.96
CA ALA A 47 -17.91 11.65 0.18
C ALA A 47 -17.73 12.81 -0.82
N ALA A 48 -18.63 12.91 -1.81
CA ALA A 48 -18.63 14.03 -2.76
C ALA A 48 -18.70 15.39 -2.01
N GLY A 49 -17.90 16.36 -2.45
CA GLY A 49 -17.75 17.66 -1.82
C GLY A 49 -16.90 17.68 -0.56
N GLN A 50 -16.29 16.56 -0.16
CA GLN A 50 -15.45 16.49 1.04
C GLN A 50 -13.96 16.63 0.78
N VAL A 51 -13.27 17.07 1.82
CA VAL A 51 -11.81 17.20 1.90
C VAL A 51 -11.32 16.34 3.07
N LYS A 52 -10.24 15.59 2.86
CA LYS A 52 -9.58 14.76 3.87
C LYS A 52 -8.08 15.06 3.90
N ARG A 53 -7.56 15.36 5.09
CA ARG A 53 -6.11 15.44 5.32
C ARG A 53 -5.52 14.05 5.39
N ALA A 54 -4.33 13.86 4.83
CA ALA A 54 -3.54 12.65 4.95
C ALA A 54 -2.05 12.99 5.12
N HIS A 55 -1.28 12.03 5.61
CA HIS A 55 0.16 12.13 5.73
C HIS A 55 0.78 10.84 5.23
N TYR A 56 1.41 10.89 4.07
CA TYR A 56 2.07 9.73 3.45
C TYR A 56 3.34 10.17 2.74
N PHE A 57 4.29 9.25 2.64
CA PHE A 57 5.59 9.48 2.00
C PHE A 57 6.39 10.62 2.66
N GLY A 58 6.18 10.81 3.98
CA GLY A 58 6.78 11.92 4.72
C GLY A 58 6.21 13.30 4.40
N GLU A 59 5.11 13.37 3.64
CA GLU A 59 4.52 14.63 3.15
C GLU A 59 3.08 14.80 3.63
N GLU A 60 2.69 16.05 3.87
CA GLU A 60 1.30 16.40 4.13
C GLU A 60 0.52 16.43 2.82
N LEU A 61 -0.50 15.62 2.71
CA LEU A 61 -1.36 15.48 1.55
C LEU A 61 -2.77 15.96 1.85
N VAL A 62 -3.46 16.35 0.81
CA VAL A 62 -4.90 16.57 0.81
C VAL A 62 -5.57 15.70 -0.25
N LEU A 63 -6.57 14.97 0.17
CA LEU A 63 -7.50 14.27 -0.69
C LEU A 63 -8.78 15.08 -0.76
N PHE A 64 -9.35 15.23 -1.92
CA PHE A 64 -10.69 15.80 -2.04
C PHE A 64 -11.48 15.10 -3.14
N ARG A 65 -12.77 15.02 -2.92
CA ARG A 65 -13.70 14.54 -3.94
C ARG A 65 -14.52 15.70 -4.43
N THR A 66 -14.50 15.94 -5.72
CA THR A 66 -15.31 16.98 -6.37
C THR A 66 -16.81 16.73 -6.17
N GLU A 67 -17.63 17.72 -6.44
CA GLU A 67 -19.08 17.53 -6.41
C GLU A 67 -19.57 16.53 -7.48
N SER A 68 -18.85 16.41 -8.60
CA SER A 68 -19.10 15.39 -9.63
C SER A 68 -18.65 14.00 -9.23
N GLY A 69 -17.92 13.85 -8.12
CA GLY A 69 -17.44 12.56 -7.59
C GLY A 69 -16.00 12.20 -7.95
N GLN A 70 -15.26 13.01 -8.70
CA GLN A 70 -13.89 12.72 -9.05
C GLN A 70 -12.95 12.94 -7.87
N VAL A 71 -12.04 11.98 -7.64
CA VAL A 71 -11.06 12.05 -6.54
C VAL A 71 -9.73 12.61 -7.02
N HIS A 72 -9.13 13.46 -6.19
CA HIS A 72 -7.81 14.03 -6.41
C HIS A 72 -6.95 13.93 -5.14
N VAL A 73 -5.64 13.75 -5.34
CA VAL A 73 -4.61 13.74 -4.29
C VAL A 73 -3.53 14.74 -4.66
N MET A 74 -3.18 15.63 -3.73
CA MET A 74 -2.13 16.62 -3.94
C MET A 74 -1.41 16.98 -2.64
N GLU A 75 -0.27 17.67 -2.73
CA GLU A 75 0.35 18.30 -1.58
C GLU A 75 -0.64 19.24 -0.89
N ALA A 76 -0.61 19.23 0.45
CA ALA A 76 -1.64 19.93 1.22
C ALA A 76 -1.51 21.46 1.22
N TYR A 77 -0.38 22.03 0.77
CA TYR A 77 -0.09 23.44 1.01
C TYR A 77 -0.44 24.33 -0.19
N CYS A 78 -1.34 25.29 0.07
CA CYS A 78 -1.71 26.33 -0.88
C CYS A 78 -0.48 27.20 -1.26
N GLN A 79 -0.19 27.30 -2.56
CA GLN A 79 0.97 28.01 -3.09
C GLN A 79 0.87 29.55 -2.98
N HIS A 80 -0.15 30.07 -2.31
CA HIS A 80 -0.24 31.50 -1.97
C HIS A 80 0.66 31.82 -0.77
N LEU A 81 0.31 31.33 0.42
CA LEU A 81 1.03 31.58 1.67
C LEU A 81 1.10 30.33 2.57
N GLY A 82 1.02 29.13 2.01
CA GLY A 82 1.28 27.90 2.72
C GLY A 82 0.15 27.40 3.64
N ALA A 83 -1.10 27.87 3.45
CA ALA A 83 -2.21 27.31 4.23
C ALA A 83 -2.47 25.85 3.87
N ASN A 84 -2.65 24.98 4.88
CA ASN A 84 -2.97 23.59 4.65
C ASN A 84 -4.44 23.43 4.18
N LEU A 85 -4.63 22.97 2.95
CA LEU A 85 -5.94 22.77 2.33
C LEU A 85 -6.74 21.66 2.99
N GLY A 86 -6.08 20.70 3.63
CA GLY A 86 -6.73 19.61 4.38
C GLY A 86 -7.30 20.05 5.73
N VAL A 87 -7.05 21.32 6.15
CA VAL A 87 -7.51 21.89 7.42
C VAL A 87 -8.40 23.08 7.13
N GLY A 88 -9.71 22.85 7.11
CA GLY A 88 -10.72 23.89 6.83
C GLY A 88 -10.89 24.23 5.36
N GLY A 89 -10.22 23.57 4.42
CA GLY A 89 -10.53 23.68 3.01
C GLY A 89 -11.88 23.08 2.69
N THR A 90 -12.51 23.57 1.63
CA THR A 90 -13.82 23.11 1.13
C THR A 90 -13.75 22.79 -0.33
N VAL A 91 -14.75 22.11 -0.85
CA VAL A 91 -14.91 21.86 -2.28
C VAL A 91 -16.01 22.77 -2.83
N GLU A 92 -15.77 23.38 -4.00
CA GLU A 92 -16.78 24.08 -4.78
C GLU A 92 -16.68 23.60 -6.23
N GLY A 93 -17.69 22.88 -6.69
CA GLY A 93 -17.71 22.22 -7.99
C GLY A 93 -16.55 21.24 -8.15
N GLU A 94 -15.64 21.53 -9.07
CA GLU A 94 -14.47 20.70 -9.38
C GLU A 94 -13.17 21.17 -8.70
N ASN A 95 -13.26 22.12 -7.76
CA ASN A 95 -12.09 22.76 -7.19
C ASN A 95 -12.06 22.63 -5.66
N ILE A 96 -10.85 22.51 -5.11
CA ILE A 96 -10.62 22.72 -3.68
C ILE A 96 -10.36 24.20 -3.40
N VAL A 97 -10.96 24.71 -2.34
CA VAL A 97 -10.91 26.12 -1.91
C VAL A 97 -10.04 26.27 -0.68
N CYS A 98 -9.07 27.15 -0.76
CA CYS A 98 -8.19 27.47 0.36
C CYS A 98 -8.96 28.21 1.47
N PRO A 99 -8.89 27.75 2.72
CA PRO A 99 -9.66 28.34 3.83
C PRO A 99 -9.23 29.76 4.20
N TRP A 100 -8.03 30.18 3.79
CA TRP A 100 -7.47 31.46 4.21
C TRP A 100 -7.92 32.63 3.31
N HIS A 101 -7.70 32.49 1.95
CA HIS A 101 -8.00 33.60 1.02
C HIS A 101 -8.89 33.19 -0.15
N GLY A 102 -9.50 31.99 -0.09
CA GLY A 102 -10.43 31.53 -1.12
C GLY A 102 -9.80 31.19 -2.48
N TRP A 103 -8.44 31.03 -2.55
CA TRP A 103 -7.83 30.56 -3.79
C TRP A 103 -8.37 29.18 -4.14
N ARG A 104 -8.72 29.00 -5.40
CA ARG A 104 -9.26 27.72 -5.89
C ARG A 104 -8.21 26.99 -6.70
N TRP A 105 -8.14 25.68 -6.47
CA TRP A 105 -7.19 24.81 -7.15
C TRP A 105 -7.91 23.65 -7.80
N ARG A 106 -7.55 23.36 -9.08
CA ARG A 106 -8.06 22.19 -9.80
C ARG A 106 -7.37 20.93 -9.34
N GLY A 107 -7.95 19.78 -9.66
CA GLY A 107 -7.37 18.48 -9.38
C GLY A 107 -6.00 18.23 -10.04
N ASP A 108 -5.68 18.95 -11.11
CA ASP A 108 -4.38 18.93 -11.76
C ASP A 108 -3.34 19.87 -11.11
N GLY A 109 -3.69 20.49 -9.98
CA GLY A 109 -2.84 21.39 -9.22
C GLY A 109 -2.75 22.82 -9.78
N THR A 110 -3.42 23.13 -10.88
CA THR A 110 -3.43 24.50 -11.44
C THR A 110 -4.33 25.42 -10.65
N ASN A 111 -3.97 26.72 -10.59
CA ASN A 111 -4.81 27.72 -9.96
C ASN A 111 -6.04 28.00 -10.82
N ALA A 112 -7.23 27.81 -10.26
CA ALA A 112 -8.50 28.01 -10.95
C ALA A 112 -9.05 29.43 -10.81
N LEU A 113 -8.88 30.04 -9.62
CA LEU A 113 -9.42 31.36 -9.30
C LEU A 113 -8.69 32.01 -8.13
N ILE A 114 -8.50 33.29 -8.21
CA ILE A 114 -8.14 34.19 -7.11
C ILE A 114 -9.31 35.19 -6.96
N PRO A 115 -10.19 35.04 -5.95
CA PRO A 115 -11.48 35.70 -5.91
C PRO A 115 -11.42 37.24 -5.86
N TYR A 116 -10.33 37.78 -5.37
CA TYR A 116 -10.12 39.24 -5.24
C TYR A 116 -9.16 39.80 -6.30
N SER A 117 -8.64 38.98 -7.21
CA SER A 117 -7.71 39.42 -8.26
C SER A 117 -8.45 39.94 -9.49
N LYS A 118 -8.06 41.12 -9.96
CA LYS A 118 -8.59 41.67 -11.21
C LYS A 118 -8.03 40.98 -12.46
N ILE A 119 -6.90 40.28 -12.33
CA ILE A 119 -6.24 39.57 -13.45
C ILE A 119 -6.55 38.07 -13.45
N GLY A 120 -7.44 37.62 -12.57
CA GLY A 120 -7.88 36.22 -12.49
C GLY A 120 -6.86 35.29 -11.82
N CYS A 121 -6.65 34.10 -12.41
CA CYS A 121 -5.77 33.06 -11.88
C CYS A 121 -4.30 33.28 -12.27
N LYS A 122 -3.39 32.55 -11.59
CA LYS A 122 -1.96 32.49 -11.93
C LYS A 122 -1.65 31.19 -12.67
N ASN A 123 -1.22 31.31 -13.93
CA ASN A 123 -0.96 30.15 -14.79
C ASN A 123 0.41 29.48 -14.55
N ASN A 124 1.32 30.16 -13.84
CA ASN A 124 2.68 29.70 -13.57
C ASN A 124 2.88 29.09 -12.18
N VAL A 125 1.79 28.88 -11.43
CA VAL A 125 1.82 28.33 -10.07
C VAL A 125 1.03 27.04 -10.04
N ARG A 126 1.61 25.99 -9.49
CA ARG A 126 0.98 24.67 -9.35
C ARG A 126 1.25 24.08 -7.98
N ILE A 127 0.29 23.36 -7.45
CA ILE A 127 0.47 22.41 -6.36
C ILE A 127 0.88 21.09 -6.99
N ARG A 128 1.84 20.38 -6.39
CA ARG A 128 2.20 19.02 -6.82
C ARG A 128 1.01 18.10 -6.62
N THR A 129 0.70 17.30 -7.64
CA THR A 129 -0.38 16.32 -7.61
C THR A 129 0.17 14.91 -7.72
N TYR A 130 -0.58 13.97 -7.18
CA TYR A 130 -0.33 12.54 -7.32
C TYR A 130 -1.38 11.98 -8.27
N PRO A 131 -1.01 11.35 -9.39
CA PRO A 131 -1.98 10.59 -10.18
C PRO A 131 -2.78 9.70 -9.25
N SER A 132 -4.10 9.79 -9.31
CA SER A 132 -4.98 9.11 -8.38
C SER A 132 -6.17 8.48 -9.10
N MET A 133 -6.69 7.40 -8.54
CA MET A 133 -7.86 6.70 -9.06
C MET A 133 -8.61 5.98 -7.94
N GLU A 134 -9.86 5.64 -8.21
CA GLU A 134 -10.59 4.68 -7.39
C GLU A 134 -10.40 3.27 -7.95
N TRP A 135 -10.22 2.32 -7.04
CA TRP A 135 -10.00 0.94 -7.37
C TRP A 135 -10.62 0.05 -6.28
N TYR A 136 -11.70 -0.64 -6.61
CA TYR A 136 -12.42 -1.57 -5.71
C TYR A 136 -12.67 -1.04 -4.29
N GLY A 137 -13.15 0.20 -4.18
CA GLY A 137 -13.46 0.83 -2.89
C GLY A 137 -12.27 1.46 -2.16
N PHE A 138 -11.12 1.55 -2.82
CA PHE A 138 -9.96 2.29 -2.35
C PHE A 138 -9.68 3.50 -3.21
N ILE A 139 -9.09 4.52 -2.61
CA ILE A 139 -8.43 5.62 -3.30
C ILE A 139 -6.95 5.30 -3.37
N LEU A 140 -6.43 5.18 -4.59
CA LEU A 140 -5.02 4.97 -4.87
C LEU A 140 -4.35 6.27 -5.27
N ALA A 141 -3.09 6.45 -4.85
CA ALA A 141 -2.20 7.49 -5.33
C ALA A 141 -0.93 6.84 -5.91
N TRP A 142 -0.47 7.34 -7.04
CA TRP A 142 0.82 6.97 -7.62
C TRP A 142 1.91 7.80 -6.99
N HIS A 143 2.80 7.13 -6.28
CA HIS A 143 4.01 7.76 -5.75
C HIS A 143 5.18 7.50 -6.66
N GLU A 144 5.84 8.58 -7.08
CA GLU A 144 7.14 8.56 -7.77
C GLU A 144 7.86 9.88 -7.44
N ARG A 145 9.09 9.77 -6.96
CA ARG A 145 9.88 10.89 -6.43
C ARG A 145 9.96 12.11 -7.37
N HIS A 146 10.10 11.86 -8.68
CA HIS A 146 10.28 12.91 -9.69
C HIS A 146 8.98 13.30 -10.39
N GLY A 147 7.82 12.79 -9.93
CA GLY A 147 6.51 13.10 -10.50
C GLY A 147 6.28 12.50 -11.88
N ARG A 148 6.98 11.41 -12.24
CA ARG A 148 6.73 10.70 -13.49
C ARG A 148 5.38 10.00 -13.44
N ALA A 149 4.71 9.96 -14.61
CA ALA A 149 3.43 9.31 -14.75
C ALA A 149 3.49 7.80 -14.43
N PRO A 150 2.36 7.20 -14.00
CA PRO A 150 2.27 5.76 -13.84
C PRO A 150 2.60 5.03 -15.15
N TYR A 151 3.44 4.00 -15.05
CA TYR A 151 3.79 3.14 -16.18
C TYR A 151 3.16 1.74 -16.07
N TRP A 152 2.33 1.51 -15.06
CA TRP A 152 1.48 0.33 -14.93
C TRP A 152 0.18 0.69 -14.21
N GLN A 153 -0.83 -0.17 -14.34
CA GLN A 153 -2.13 0.00 -13.71
C GLN A 153 -2.37 -1.09 -12.67
N PRO A 154 -3.13 -0.81 -11.60
CA PRO A 154 -3.57 -1.82 -10.65
C PRO A 154 -4.33 -2.96 -11.36
N PRO A 155 -4.22 -4.20 -10.88
CA PRO A 155 -4.83 -5.35 -11.54
C PRO A 155 -6.36 -5.31 -11.49
N VAL A 156 -6.99 -5.97 -12.44
CA VAL A 156 -8.40 -6.35 -12.33
C VAL A 156 -8.50 -7.51 -11.34
N LEU A 157 -9.52 -7.50 -10.49
CA LEU A 157 -9.83 -8.57 -9.54
C LEU A 157 -11.00 -9.40 -10.10
N PRO A 158 -10.73 -10.53 -10.78
CA PRO A 158 -11.79 -11.32 -11.42
C PRO A 158 -12.89 -11.77 -10.45
N GLU A 159 -12.51 -12.00 -9.20
CA GLU A 159 -13.43 -12.38 -8.12
C GLU A 159 -14.53 -11.33 -7.89
N LEU A 160 -14.21 -10.05 -8.10
CA LEU A 160 -15.12 -8.92 -7.86
C LEU A 160 -15.87 -8.47 -9.11
N GLU A 161 -15.52 -9.02 -10.28
CA GLU A 161 -16.22 -8.78 -11.54
C GLU A 161 -17.42 -9.72 -11.75
N THR A 162 -17.62 -10.63 -10.81
CA THR A 162 -18.71 -11.63 -10.84
C THR A 162 -19.62 -11.50 -9.62
N ASN A 163 -20.79 -12.14 -9.66
CA ASN A 163 -21.68 -12.24 -8.50
C ASN A 163 -21.37 -13.47 -7.62
N GLU A 164 -20.28 -14.17 -7.88
CA GLU A 164 -19.90 -15.37 -7.10
C GLU A 164 -19.30 -15.01 -5.74
N TYR A 165 -18.69 -13.84 -5.62
CA TYR A 165 -18.13 -13.32 -4.39
C TYR A 165 -19.02 -12.25 -3.76
N TYR A 166 -18.93 -12.11 -2.44
CA TYR A 166 -19.42 -10.91 -1.78
C TYR A 166 -18.53 -9.72 -2.21
N PRO A 167 -19.09 -8.49 -2.28
CA PRO A 167 -18.27 -7.31 -2.50
C PRO A 167 -17.29 -7.11 -1.35
N LEU A 168 -16.21 -6.35 -1.59
CA LEU A 168 -15.36 -5.83 -0.52
C LEU A 168 -16.21 -4.91 0.35
N HIS A 169 -16.47 -5.31 1.58
CA HIS A 169 -17.44 -4.65 2.44
C HIS A 169 -16.76 -3.82 3.53
N PRO A 170 -17.34 -2.65 3.93
CA PRO A 170 -16.81 -1.84 5.02
C PRO A 170 -16.55 -2.61 6.32
N HIS A 171 -17.30 -3.65 6.64
CA HIS A 171 -17.07 -4.49 7.83
C HIS A 171 -15.75 -5.27 7.83
N THR A 172 -15.17 -5.49 6.65
CA THR A 172 -13.89 -6.17 6.54
C THR A 172 -12.72 -5.21 6.42
N GLN A 173 -12.99 -3.90 6.32
CA GLN A 173 -11.96 -2.88 6.27
C GLN A 173 -11.20 -2.80 7.58
N MET A 174 -9.88 -2.78 7.48
CA MET A 174 -8.97 -2.56 8.60
C MET A 174 -7.87 -1.62 8.15
N LEU A 175 -7.54 -0.66 9.00
CA LEU A 175 -6.40 0.22 8.85
C LEU A 175 -5.61 0.19 10.15
N ASN A 176 -4.37 -0.27 10.07
CA ASN A 176 -3.45 -0.30 11.20
C ASN A 176 -2.17 0.42 10.85
N ARG A 177 -1.76 1.34 11.71
CA ARG A 177 -0.42 1.94 11.64
C ARG A 177 0.56 1.01 12.32
N VAL A 178 1.50 0.47 11.54
CA VAL A 178 2.47 -0.53 11.98
C VAL A 178 3.87 0.07 11.84
N LYS A 179 4.70 -0.13 12.87
CA LYS A 179 6.09 0.33 12.84
C LYS A 179 6.95 -0.63 12.04
N VAL A 180 6.90 -0.51 10.73
CA VAL A 180 7.60 -1.40 9.79
C VAL A 180 7.74 -0.75 8.43
N HIS A 181 8.77 -1.10 7.69
CA HIS A 181 8.91 -0.69 6.29
C HIS A 181 8.06 -1.58 5.36
N PRO A 182 7.40 -1.04 4.30
CA PRO A 182 6.56 -1.82 3.38
C PRO A 182 7.23 -3.08 2.81
N GLN A 183 8.52 -3.01 2.47
CA GLN A 183 9.26 -4.17 1.95
C GLN A 183 9.27 -5.34 2.92
N MET A 184 9.43 -5.07 4.23
CA MET A 184 9.48 -6.14 5.24
C MET A 184 8.15 -6.89 5.34
N ILE A 185 7.02 -6.19 5.09
CA ILE A 185 5.70 -6.82 4.99
C ILE A 185 5.64 -7.74 3.77
N ILE A 186 6.12 -7.27 2.62
CA ILE A 186 6.11 -8.05 1.38
C ILE A 186 7.06 -9.25 1.46
N GLU A 187 8.12 -9.20 2.28
CA GLU A 187 9.05 -10.31 2.48
C GLU A 187 8.37 -11.58 3.02
N ASN A 188 7.16 -11.47 3.63
CA ASN A 188 6.36 -12.64 4.00
C ASN A 188 6.01 -13.55 2.80
N ALA A 189 5.96 -13.02 1.58
CA ALA A 189 5.74 -13.83 0.38
C ALA A 189 6.92 -14.76 0.03
N ALA A 190 8.12 -14.44 0.52
CA ALA A 190 9.32 -15.29 0.36
C ALA A 190 9.59 -16.15 1.59
N ASP A 191 8.77 -16.05 2.63
CA ASP A 191 8.94 -16.76 3.90
C ASP A 191 7.81 -17.78 4.16
N PRO A 192 7.90 -19.00 3.67
CA PRO A 192 6.91 -20.02 4.00
C PRO A 192 7.01 -20.49 5.47
N TYR A 193 8.15 -20.31 6.12
CA TYR A 193 8.40 -20.91 7.43
C TYR A 193 7.69 -20.18 8.58
N HIS A 194 7.45 -18.84 8.46
CA HIS A 194 6.69 -18.10 9.48
C HIS A 194 5.27 -18.67 9.66
N VAL A 195 4.68 -19.24 8.60
CA VAL A 195 3.32 -19.82 8.65
C VAL A 195 3.21 -20.90 9.74
N GLN A 196 4.27 -21.68 9.98
CA GLN A 196 4.29 -22.65 11.06
C GLN A 196 4.40 -21.99 12.43
N TYR A 197 5.29 -21.04 12.59
CA TYR A 197 5.61 -20.48 13.90
C TYR A 197 4.66 -19.38 14.33
N VAL A 198 4.25 -18.52 13.42
CA VAL A 198 3.31 -17.42 13.68
C VAL A 198 1.87 -17.92 13.61
N HIS A 199 1.49 -18.58 12.51
CA HIS A 199 0.10 -18.97 12.24
C HIS A 199 -0.22 -20.41 12.66
N LYS A 200 0.75 -21.12 13.28
CA LYS A 200 0.55 -22.46 13.86
C LYS A 200 0.17 -23.54 12.86
N ALA A 201 0.68 -23.48 11.64
CA ALA A 201 0.61 -24.61 10.72
C ALA A 201 1.27 -25.85 11.34
N ALA A 202 0.78 -27.02 10.99
CA ALA A 202 1.22 -28.27 11.58
C ALA A 202 2.65 -28.66 11.20
N ASN A 203 3.04 -28.33 9.97
CA ASN A 203 4.36 -28.61 9.41
C ASN A 203 4.91 -27.32 8.76
N PRO A 204 6.22 -27.24 8.49
CA PRO A 204 6.76 -26.18 7.66
C PRO A 204 6.02 -26.09 6.34
N ALA A 205 5.57 -24.91 5.99
CA ALA A 205 4.98 -24.67 4.68
C ALA A 205 6.07 -24.74 3.59
N THR A 206 5.66 -24.94 2.36
CA THR A 206 6.56 -25.07 1.21
C THR A 206 6.15 -24.15 0.09
N THR A 207 7.11 -23.46 -0.51
CA THR A 207 6.88 -22.67 -1.73
C THR A 207 6.84 -23.61 -2.93
N SER A 208 5.77 -23.57 -3.71
CA SER A 208 5.63 -24.34 -4.95
C SER A 208 5.86 -23.51 -6.22
N SER A 209 5.73 -22.19 -6.14
CA SER A 209 6.17 -21.25 -7.19
C SER A 209 6.57 -19.92 -6.54
N PHE A 210 7.61 -19.31 -7.10
CA PHE A 210 8.06 -17.97 -6.73
C PHE A 210 8.59 -17.29 -7.99
N GLU A 211 7.89 -16.29 -8.46
CA GLU A 211 8.17 -15.63 -9.73
C GLU A 211 8.12 -14.11 -9.57
N VAL A 212 9.09 -13.43 -10.15
CA VAL A 212 9.13 -11.96 -10.20
C VAL A 212 9.24 -11.51 -11.65
N SER A 213 8.32 -10.65 -12.07
CA SER A 213 8.28 -10.11 -13.43
C SER A 213 7.81 -8.66 -13.41
N GLY A 214 8.61 -7.75 -13.95
CA GLY A 214 8.27 -6.34 -13.97
C GLY A 214 7.95 -5.79 -12.58
N TYR A 215 6.75 -5.29 -12.40
CA TYR A 215 6.23 -4.77 -11.11
C TYR A 215 5.45 -5.83 -10.30
N HIS A 216 5.34 -7.05 -10.77
CA HIS A 216 4.57 -8.13 -10.18
C HIS A 216 5.47 -9.20 -9.57
N LEU A 217 5.14 -9.63 -8.36
CA LEU A 217 5.67 -10.81 -7.69
C LEU A 217 4.52 -11.77 -7.45
N HIS A 218 4.70 -13.02 -7.87
CA HIS A 218 3.78 -14.12 -7.61
C HIS A 218 4.47 -15.19 -6.76
N ALA A 219 3.81 -15.63 -5.70
CA ALA A 219 4.27 -16.77 -4.91
C ALA A 219 3.09 -17.69 -4.54
N THR A 220 3.33 -18.99 -4.53
CA THR A 220 2.37 -19.99 -4.05
C THR A 220 3.00 -20.78 -2.93
N VAL A 221 2.38 -20.73 -1.76
CA VAL A 221 2.78 -21.46 -0.56
C VAL A 221 1.74 -22.51 -0.22
N ASN A 222 2.18 -23.72 0.05
CA ASN A 222 1.33 -24.82 0.52
C ASN A 222 1.60 -25.04 2.01
N ALA A 223 0.54 -25.02 2.80
CA ALA A 223 0.58 -25.19 4.24
C ALA A 223 -0.43 -26.23 4.69
N HIS A 224 -0.14 -26.91 5.80
CA HIS A 224 -1.01 -27.90 6.40
C HIS A 224 -1.46 -27.42 7.77
N PHE A 225 -2.75 -27.23 7.95
CA PHE A 225 -3.34 -26.77 9.21
C PHE A 225 -4.12 -27.90 9.89
N GLY A 226 -4.16 -27.89 11.24
CA GLY A 226 -4.94 -28.84 12.03
C GLY A 226 -4.34 -30.22 12.17
N GLY A 227 -3.06 -30.41 11.85
CA GLY A 227 -2.29 -31.60 12.21
C GLY A 227 -1.94 -31.60 13.68
N GLY A 228 -2.35 -32.60 14.46
CA GLY A 228 -2.05 -32.74 15.89
C GLY A 228 -3.24 -32.47 16.81
N ARG A 229 -2.99 -32.04 18.03
CA ARG A 229 -3.94 -32.03 19.16
C ARG A 229 -5.07 -30.99 19.11
N ALA A 230 -5.08 -30.09 18.17
CA ALA A 230 -6.08 -29.03 18.12
C ALA A 230 -6.78 -29.02 16.75
N SER A 231 -8.06 -29.36 16.74
CA SER A 231 -8.95 -28.81 15.73
C SER A 231 -8.94 -27.31 15.94
N THR A 232 -8.36 -26.57 15.02
CA THR A 232 -8.55 -25.13 14.99
C THR A 232 -9.93 -24.91 14.35
N TRP A 233 -10.52 -23.75 14.58
CA TRP A 233 -11.77 -23.41 13.91
C TRP A 233 -11.59 -23.36 12.36
N LEU A 234 -10.37 -23.14 11.81
CA LEU A 234 -10.02 -23.34 10.39
C LEU A 234 -10.18 -24.82 9.95
N THR A 235 -10.12 -25.74 10.89
CA THR A 235 -10.11 -27.17 10.62
C THR A 235 -11.09 -27.90 11.52
N PRO A 236 -12.39 -27.50 11.55
CA PRO A 236 -13.38 -28.12 12.43
C PRO A 236 -13.57 -29.62 12.12
N ASN A 237 -13.25 -30.04 10.91
CA ASN A 237 -13.43 -31.41 10.42
C ASN A 237 -12.10 -32.19 10.31
N GLY A 238 -11.01 -31.67 10.87
CA GLY A 238 -9.69 -32.30 10.79
C GLY A 238 -8.68 -31.52 9.96
N PRO A 239 -7.51 -32.11 9.64
CA PRO A 239 -6.46 -31.44 8.88
C PRO A 239 -6.92 -30.95 7.51
N VAL A 240 -6.43 -29.76 7.10
CA VAL A 240 -6.73 -29.14 5.80
C VAL A 240 -5.41 -28.72 5.15
N ASP A 241 -5.25 -29.12 3.90
CA ASP A 241 -4.24 -28.57 3.03
C ASP A 241 -4.71 -27.20 2.52
N ALA A 242 -3.92 -26.18 2.79
CA ALA A 242 -4.20 -24.83 2.35
C ALA A 242 -3.18 -24.39 1.31
N LYS A 243 -3.67 -23.78 0.26
CA LYS A 243 -2.88 -23.08 -0.74
C LYS A 243 -3.03 -21.58 -0.48
N ILE A 244 -1.90 -20.89 -0.34
CA ILE A 244 -1.85 -19.44 -0.16
C ILE A 244 -1.17 -18.87 -1.39
N ILE A 245 -1.84 -17.98 -2.09
CA ILE A 245 -1.32 -17.35 -3.30
C ILE A 245 -1.11 -15.87 -3.01
N TYR A 246 0.12 -15.42 -3.13
CA TYR A 246 0.51 -14.03 -3.01
C TYR A 246 0.72 -13.43 -4.38
N ASP A 247 0.09 -12.30 -4.65
CA ASP A 247 0.35 -11.46 -5.81
C ASP A 247 0.63 -10.04 -5.29
N ASN A 248 1.88 -9.60 -5.39
CA ASN A 248 2.28 -8.26 -4.96
C ASN A 248 2.62 -7.40 -6.18
N TYR A 249 2.10 -6.19 -6.19
CA TYR A 249 2.29 -5.22 -7.28
C TYR A 249 3.11 -4.05 -6.76
N SER A 250 4.42 -4.03 -7.07
CA SER A 250 5.39 -3.18 -6.41
C SER A 250 5.37 -3.46 -4.89
N LEU A 251 5.66 -2.47 -4.07
CA LEU A 251 5.67 -2.60 -2.61
C LEU A 251 4.43 -1.97 -1.95
N GLY A 252 3.45 -1.54 -2.75
CA GLY A 252 2.29 -0.81 -2.24
C GLY A 252 0.98 -1.60 -2.24
N LEU A 253 0.82 -2.58 -3.13
CA LEU A 253 -0.42 -3.35 -3.26
C LEU A 253 -0.14 -4.85 -3.17
N GLY A 254 -0.95 -5.56 -2.41
CA GLY A 254 -0.89 -7.00 -2.28
C GLY A 254 -2.27 -7.65 -2.41
N LEU A 255 -2.29 -8.83 -3.00
CA LEU A 255 -3.43 -9.72 -3.02
C LEU A 255 -3.02 -11.04 -2.39
N VAL A 256 -3.82 -11.56 -1.49
CA VAL A 256 -3.62 -12.90 -0.93
C VAL A 256 -4.89 -13.71 -1.18
N ARG A 257 -4.74 -14.82 -1.89
CA ARG A 257 -5.86 -15.71 -2.23
C ARG A 257 -5.74 -17.03 -1.49
N PHE A 258 -6.86 -17.47 -0.99
CA PHE A 258 -7.03 -18.79 -0.40
C PHE A 258 -8.07 -19.56 -1.22
N PRO A 259 -7.66 -20.29 -2.26
CA PRO A 259 -8.57 -21.16 -3.01
C PRO A 259 -8.91 -22.37 -2.14
N SER A 260 -10.04 -22.32 -1.46
CA SER A 260 -10.51 -23.37 -0.55
C SER A 260 -11.89 -23.87 -1.00
N GLU A 261 -12.09 -25.17 -0.97
CA GLU A 261 -13.41 -25.76 -1.19
C GLU A 261 -14.42 -25.38 -0.11
N LEU A 262 -13.95 -24.97 1.06
CA LEU A 262 -14.83 -24.57 2.16
C LEU A 262 -15.28 -23.11 2.03
N VAL A 263 -14.34 -22.18 1.92
CA VAL A 263 -14.60 -20.74 1.72
C VAL A 263 -13.41 -20.15 0.98
N ALA A 264 -13.53 -20.02 -0.32
CA ALA A 264 -12.50 -19.30 -1.09
C ALA A 264 -12.54 -17.80 -0.76
N THR A 265 -11.37 -17.20 -0.57
CA THR A 265 -11.25 -15.77 -0.24
C THR A 265 -10.17 -15.08 -1.06
N VAL A 266 -10.37 -13.78 -1.26
CA VAL A 266 -9.36 -12.84 -1.73
C VAL A 266 -9.23 -11.73 -0.71
N GLN A 267 -8.00 -11.45 -0.31
CA GLN A 267 -7.63 -10.33 0.54
C GLN A 267 -6.94 -9.28 -0.33
N VAL A 268 -7.28 -8.02 -0.11
CA VAL A 268 -6.61 -6.87 -0.70
C VAL A 268 -5.86 -6.16 0.41
N THR A 269 -4.58 -5.96 0.22
CA THR A 269 -3.70 -5.28 1.18
C THR A 269 -3.02 -4.08 0.54
N GLY A 270 -2.80 -3.04 1.35
CA GLY A 270 -2.02 -1.88 0.96
C GLY A 270 -0.97 -1.57 2.02
N GLN A 271 0.27 -1.36 1.61
CA GLN A 271 1.38 -1.05 2.51
C GLN A 271 1.89 0.34 2.18
N THR A 272 1.23 1.36 2.76
CA THR A 272 1.52 2.76 2.43
C THR A 272 2.44 3.41 3.45
N PRO A 273 3.65 3.81 3.06
CA PRO A 273 4.56 4.50 3.97
C PRO A 273 3.95 5.81 4.46
N VAL A 274 3.86 5.98 5.77
CA VAL A 274 3.46 7.24 6.39
C VAL A 274 4.65 8.18 6.42
N ASP A 275 5.72 7.69 7.03
CA ASP A 275 6.99 8.36 7.20
C ASP A 275 8.13 7.32 7.16
N GLU A 276 9.27 7.66 7.74
CA GLU A 276 10.45 6.78 7.78
C GLU A 276 10.26 5.58 8.71
N ASP A 277 9.34 5.65 9.68
CA ASP A 277 9.16 4.67 10.74
C ASP A 277 7.91 3.82 10.57
N TYR A 278 6.86 4.36 9.95
CA TYR A 278 5.54 3.78 9.98
C TYR A 278 4.95 3.53 8.60
N THR A 279 4.24 2.44 8.49
CA THR A 279 3.41 2.06 7.34
C THR A 279 1.96 1.97 7.79
N ASP A 280 1.05 2.58 7.04
CA ASP A 280 -0.38 2.29 7.16
C ASP A 280 -0.68 1.03 6.36
N TYR A 281 -1.07 -0.03 7.08
CA TYR A 281 -1.50 -1.29 6.52
C TYR A 281 -3.00 -1.28 6.31
N PHE A 282 -3.40 -1.09 5.05
CA PHE A 282 -4.79 -1.22 4.62
C PHE A 282 -5.12 -2.67 4.33
N TYR A 283 -6.31 -3.07 4.71
CA TYR A 283 -6.78 -4.43 4.50
C TYR A 283 -8.27 -4.45 4.26
N THR A 284 -8.71 -5.27 3.33
CA THR A 284 -10.09 -5.73 3.18
C THR A 284 -10.10 -7.09 2.50
N GLN A 285 -11.25 -7.75 2.48
CA GLN A 285 -11.35 -9.08 1.92
C GLN A 285 -12.76 -9.37 1.41
N ALA A 286 -12.83 -10.29 0.45
CA ALA A 286 -14.06 -10.87 -0.03
C ALA A 286 -13.99 -12.41 0.04
N SER A 287 -15.12 -13.05 0.13
CA SER A 287 -15.25 -14.51 0.04
C SER A 287 -16.30 -14.91 -0.98
N VAL A 288 -16.21 -16.13 -1.45
CA VAL A 288 -17.30 -16.75 -2.21
C VAL A 288 -18.59 -16.71 -1.40
N ARG A 289 -19.72 -16.48 -2.07
CA ARG A 289 -21.03 -16.39 -1.42
C ARG A 289 -21.44 -17.74 -0.84
N GLU A 290 -22.15 -17.69 0.27
CA GLU A 290 -22.86 -18.87 0.77
C GLU A 290 -23.94 -19.29 -0.24
N PRO A 291 -24.20 -20.59 -0.41
CA PRO A 291 -25.20 -21.07 -1.35
C PRO A 291 -26.58 -20.43 -1.13
N GLY A 292 -27.09 -19.77 -2.15
CA GLY A 292 -28.38 -19.07 -2.11
C GLY A 292 -28.41 -17.70 -1.46
N ASP A 293 -27.26 -17.21 -0.97
CA ASP A 293 -27.16 -15.85 -0.43
C ASP A 293 -26.97 -14.83 -1.57
N THR A 294 -27.83 -13.82 -1.60
CA THR A 294 -27.80 -12.72 -2.57
C THR A 294 -27.51 -11.36 -1.94
N GLY A 295 -27.34 -11.32 -0.61
CA GLY A 295 -27.02 -10.09 0.13
C GLY A 295 -25.57 -9.66 -0.09
N ASP A 296 -25.29 -8.39 0.21
CA ASP A 296 -23.91 -7.84 0.09
C ASP A 296 -23.07 -8.06 1.35
N VAL A 297 -23.67 -8.48 2.45
CA VAL A 297 -23.00 -8.72 3.72
C VAL A 297 -22.78 -10.22 3.91
N PRO A 298 -21.54 -10.68 4.09
CA PRO A 298 -21.26 -12.08 4.34
C PRO A 298 -21.98 -12.62 5.57
N THR A 299 -22.54 -13.81 5.46
CA THR A 299 -23.25 -14.51 6.55
C THR A 299 -22.61 -15.87 6.82
N GLY A 300 -23.10 -16.61 7.79
CA GLY A 300 -22.79 -18.02 8.03
C GLY A 300 -21.30 -18.32 8.20
N ARG A 301 -20.79 -19.26 7.40
CA ARG A 301 -19.38 -19.67 7.41
C ARG A 301 -18.47 -18.60 6.85
N ALA A 302 -18.91 -17.93 5.78
CA ALA A 302 -18.17 -16.85 5.14
C ALA A 302 -17.84 -15.75 6.15
N ALA A 303 -18.83 -15.22 6.89
CA ALA A 303 -18.62 -14.20 7.91
C ALA A 303 -17.61 -14.62 8.99
N LYS A 304 -17.74 -15.86 9.49
CA LYS A 304 -16.81 -16.41 10.50
C LYS A 304 -15.38 -16.53 9.98
N PHE A 305 -15.24 -16.99 8.74
CA PHE A 305 -13.94 -17.17 8.12
C PHE A 305 -13.25 -15.83 7.88
N LEU A 306 -13.99 -14.84 7.36
CA LEU A 306 -13.46 -13.49 7.16
C LEU A 306 -13.01 -12.84 8.47
N ALA A 307 -13.82 -12.94 9.52
CA ALA A 307 -13.46 -12.38 10.83
C ALA A 307 -12.15 -12.96 11.37
N LEU A 308 -11.92 -14.25 11.14
CA LEU A 308 -10.71 -14.86 11.62
C LEU A 308 -9.49 -14.56 10.75
N GLN A 309 -9.63 -14.46 9.44
CA GLN A 309 -8.54 -14.03 8.57
C GLN A 309 -7.99 -12.67 9.04
N GLN A 310 -8.85 -11.77 9.51
CA GLN A 310 -8.41 -10.50 10.11
C GLN A 310 -7.58 -10.69 11.39
N GLU A 311 -7.93 -11.67 12.22
CA GLU A 311 -7.14 -11.96 13.43
C GLU A 311 -5.82 -12.66 13.09
N VAL A 312 -5.79 -13.47 12.04
CA VAL A 312 -4.57 -14.13 11.58
C VAL A 312 -3.52 -13.12 11.11
N ILE A 313 -3.91 -12.15 10.29
CA ILE A 313 -2.94 -11.14 9.80
C ILE A 313 -2.39 -10.26 10.92
N LYS A 314 -3.16 -10.01 11.98
CA LYS A 314 -2.68 -9.24 13.14
C LYS A 314 -1.57 -9.95 13.92
N GLN A 315 -1.42 -11.27 13.77
CA GLN A 315 -0.34 -12.02 14.41
C GLN A 315 1.04 -11.62 13.87
N ASP A 316 1.10 -11.19 12.61
CA ASP A 316 2.34 -10.72 12.00
C ASP A 316 2.80 -9.36 12.56
N PHE A 317 1.85 -8.50 12.96
CA PHE A 317 2.16 -7.15 13.45
C PHE A 317 3.12 -7.17 14.63
N PHE A 318 2.93 -8.12 15.57
CA PHE A 318 3.83 -8.26 16.72
C PHE A 318 5.29 -8.47 16.28
N THR A 319 5.51 -9.27 15.23
CA THR A 319 6.85 -9.52 14.71
C THR A 319 7.35 -8.30 13.93
N TRP A 320 6.56 -7.77 12.99
CA TRP A 320 6.96 -6.64 12.16
C TRP A 320 7.35 -5.41 12.97
N GLU A 321 6.58 -5.08 14.02
CA GLU A 321 6.86 -3.90 14.88
C GLU A 321 8.13 -4.04 15.73
N ASN A 322 8.64 -5.26 15.86
CA ASN A 322 9.81 -5.58 16.67
C ASN A 322 10.99 -6.15 15.86
N MET A 323 10.90 -6.16 14.53
CA MET A 323 11.98 -6.56 13.63
C MET A 323 12.93 -5.40 13.35
N LYS A 324 14.17 -5.77 13.07
CA LYS A 324 15.16 -4.90 12.44
C LYS A 324 15.46 -5.42 11.04
N TYR A 325 15.41 -4.55 10.04
CA TYR A 325 15.87 -4.92 8.70
C TYR A 325 17.37 -5.22 8.72
N LEU A 326 17.75 -6.37 8.19
CA LEU A 326 19.12 -6.74 7.96
C LEU A 326 19.41 -6.70 6.47
N GLU A 327 20.27 -5.79 6.05
CA GLU A 327 20.67 -5.67 4.65
C GLU A 327 21.29 -6.97 4.13
N LYS A 328 22.06 -7.64 4.98
CA LYS A 328 22.69 -8.94 4.71
C LYS A 328 22.23 -9.96 5.76
N PRO A 329 21.03 -10.52 5.64
CA PRO A 329 20.54 -11.51 6.57
C PRO A 329 21.29 -12.84 6.40
N ASN A 330 21.41 -13.59 7.49
CA ASN A 330 21.94 -14.95 7.47
C ASN A 330 20.79 -15.92 7.20
N LEU A 331 20.52 -16.17 5.92
CA LEU A 331 19.42 -17.03 5.48
C LEU A 331 19.85 -18.50 5.47
N ALA A 332 18.91 -19.39 5.80
CA ALA A 332 19.07 -20.80 5.54
C ALA A 332 19.08 -21.10 4.02
N PRO A 333 19.76 -22.16 3.57
CA PRO A 333 19.82 -22.48 2.14
C PRO A 333 18.44 -22.65 1.50
N GLU A 334 17.46 -23.14 2.25
CA GLU A 334 16.11 -23.44 1.79
C GLU A 334 15.26 -22.21 1.48
N GLU A 335 15.60 -21.03 2.04
CA GLU A 335 14.86 -19.77 1.85
C GLU A 335 15.66 -18.73 1.06
N ALA A 336 16.98 -18.91 0.95
CA ALA A 336 17.90 -17.90 0.42
C ALA A 336 17.58 -17.47 -1.02
N HIS A 337 17.10 -18.40 -1.87
CA HIS A 337 16.80 -18.12 -3.26
C HIS A 337 15.66 -17.10 -3.39
N ASP A 338 14.54 -17.34 -2.70
CA ASP A 338 13.31 -16.55 -2.85
C ASP A 338 13.49 -15.16 -2.21
N TYR A 339 14.11 -15.09 -1.02
CA TYR A 339 14.49 -13.82 -0.42
C TYR A 339 15.42 -12.98 -1.29
N ALA A 340 16.44 -13.60 -1.90
CA ALA A 340 17.37 -12.90 -2.77
C ALA A 340 16.66 -12.40 -4.05
N ALA A 341 15.75 -13.19 -4.60
CA ALA A 341 14.96 -12.81 -5.76
C ALA A 341 14.02 -11.64 -5.44
N LEU A 342 13.30 -11.71 -4.30
CA LEU A 342 12.42 -10.63 -3.83
C LEU A 342 13.20 -9.34 -3.63
N ARG A 343 14.32 -9.37 -2.90
CA ARG A 343 15.09 -8.16 -2.59
C ARG A 343 15.68 -7.50 -3.84
N ARG A 344 16.17 -8.28 -4.81
CA ARG A 344 16.59 -7.73 -6.12
C ARG A 344 15.43 -7.09 -6.86
N TRP A 345 14.25 -7.71 -6.82
CA TRP A 345 13.04 -7.17 -7.41
C TRP A 345 12.58 -5.89 -6.70
N ALA A 346 12.52 -5.89 -5.36
CA ALA A 346 12.12 -4.75 -4.54
C ALA A 346 13.03 -3.54 -4.76
N HIS A 347 14.32 -3.75 -4.93
CA HIS A 347 15.31 -2.69 -5.13
C HIS A 347 15.00 -1.80 -6.34
N ARG A 348 14.33 -2.33 -7.37
CA ARG A 348 13.94 -1.60 -8.58
C ARG A 348 12.94 -0.45 -8.32
N PHE A 349 12.21 -0.51 -7.21
CA PHE A 349 11.20 0.49 -6.88
C PHE A 349 11.75 1.68 -6.11
N TYR A 350 13.01 1.62 -5.70
CA TYR A 350 13.64 2.74 -5.01
C TYR A 350 14.40 3.65 -6.00
N PRO A 351 14.26 4.98 -5.87
CA PRO A 351 14.97 5.92 -6.73
C PRO A 351 16.46 5.95 -6.38
N GLY A 352 17.29 5.63 -7.32
CA GLY A 352 18.74 5.56 -7.21
C GLY A 352 19.28 4.78 -8.41
N GLU A 353 18.67 3.68 -8.70
CA GLU A 353 18.69 3.04 -10.01
C GLU A 353 17.44 3.56 -10.73
N ARG A 354 17.58 4.23 -11.85
CA ARG A 354 16.46 4.70 -12.65
C ARG A 354 15.78 3.48 -13.27
N PRO A 355 14.70 2.90 -12.69
CA PRO A 355 13.98 1.89 -13.41
C PRO A 355 13.40 2.57 -14.65
N SER A 356 13.81 2.13 -15.80
CA SER A 356 13.17 2.50 -17.06
C SER A 356 11.88 1.68 -17.19
N PRO A 357 10.87 2.12 -17.95
CA PRO A 357 9.72 1.28 -18.27
C PRO A 357 10.12 -0.10 -18.79
N SER A 358 11.24 -0.20 -19.52
CA SER A 358 11.79 -1.47 -20.03
C SER A 358 12.23 -2.45 -18.93
N ASP A 359 12.63 -1.98 -17.76
CA ASP A 359 12.96 -2.84 -16.61
C ASP A 359 11.73 -3.57 -16.05
N PHE A 360 10.53 -3.10 -16.43
CA PHE A 360 9.26 -3.67 -16.05
C PHE A 360 8.48 -4.29 -17.21
N GLY A 361 9.12 -4.45 -18.37
CA GLY A 361 8.47 -5.02 -19.55
C GLY A 361 7.50 -4.06 -20.25
N TYR A 362 7.73 -2.76 -20.13
CA TYR A 362 6.96 -1.73 -20.82
C TYR A 362 7.84 -0.87 -21.73
N THR A 363 7.27 -0.40 -22.81
CA THR A 363 7.89 0.58 -23.70
C THR A 363 7.87 1.98 -23.07
N ALA A 364 8.68 2.91 -23.58
CA ALA A 364 8.80 4.25 -23.03
C ALA A 364 7.48 5.06 -23.00
N ASP A 365 6.50 4.68 -23.81
CA ASP A 365 5.15 5.21 -23.87
C ASP A 365 4.14 4.46 -23.00
N GLY A 366 4.61 3.47 -22.21
CA GLY A 366 3.80 2.72 -21.25
C GLY A 366 3.02 1.54 -21.81
N ALA A 367 3.26 1.15 -23.08
CA ALA A 367 2.68 -0.07 -23.64
C ALA A 367 3.47 -1.31 -23.16
N PRO A 368 2.85 -2.51 -23.04
CA PRO A 368 3.58 -3.73 -22.77
C PRO A 368 4.67 -3.98 -23.84
N ASP A 369 5.90 -4.26 -23.41
CA ASP A 369 7.00 -4.56 -24.32
C ASP A 369 6.83 -5.99 -24.88
N PRO A 370 6.61 -6.15 -26.18
CA PRO A 370 6.44 -7.47 -26.78
C PRO A 370 7.70 -8.35 -26.70
N ALA A 371 8.86 -7.78 -26.39
CA ALA A 371 10.10 -8.53 -26.17
C ALA A 371 10.15 -9.17 -24.77
N ALA A 372 9.52 -8.53 -23.76
CA ALA A 372 9.49 -9.04 -22.39
C ALA A 372 8.54 -10.26 -22.22
N ALA A 373 7.59 -10.44 -23.12
CA ALA A 373 6.68 -11.60 -23.10
C ALA A 373 7.34 -12.90 -23.62
N LYS A 374 8.60 -12.87 -24.04
CA LYS A 374 9.34 -14.01 -24.62
C LYS A 374 10.53 -14.47 -23.76
N ALA A 375 10.77 -13.83 -22.64
CA ALA A 375 11.79 -14.17 -21.65
C ALA A 375 11.17 -14.80 -20.40
#